data_9258a79ebd70d278a68e8e0c524c71e7
#
_entry.id   9258a79ebd70d278a68e8e0c524c71e7
#
_cell.length_a   1.000
_cell.length_b   1.000
_cell.length_c   1.000
_cell.angle_alpha   90.00
_cell.angle_beta   90.00
_cell.angle_gamma   90.00
#
_symmetry.space_group_name_H-M   'P 1'
#
loop_
_entity.id
_entity.type
_entity.pdbx_description
1 polymer ?
#
loop_
_entity_poly.entity_id
_entity_poly.type
_entity_poly.pdbx_seq_one_letter_code
_entity_poly.pdbx_strand_id
1 'polypeptide(L)'
;MEENGDKYRAPALEKGLDIIELLASHSEGLTQVEVAKALDRSSSEIYRMLSTLVRRGYVIRSLSGDRYSLSLKMFSISQRHPPIGRVIESALPRMRAMTRRAWQSCHMAMESNGDIVIVASAESPGNWGLALKTGTVVGLGNTGSGRVLAAFRPDEEVETLIELHRPAVGEPALNRAEFLEHIARIRAAGFEKMPSATAVGVTNVAFPIFGPSGNAAAVLSCPYLERVDELKVPSLDEIVTMYGELAAELTAIHGGSSGGSSMEAGEA
;
A
#
# COMPACT_ATOMS: atom_id res chain seq x y z
N MET A 1 -17.09 23.16 10.33
CA MET A 1 -17.64 21.92 10.93
C MET A 1 -16.59 21.21 11.78
N GLU A 2 -15.91 21.93 12.70
CA GLU A 2 -14.76 21.41 13.49
C GLU A 2 -15.11 21.03 14.95
N GLU A 3 -16.35 21.16 15.38
CA GLU A 3 -16.71 21.02 16.81
C GLU A 3 -17.11 19.61 17.27
N ASN A 4 -17.20 18.61 16.36
CA ASN A 4 -17.72 17.28 16.74
C ASN A 4 -16.62 16.22 17.01
N GLY A 5 -15.34 16.53 16.72
CA GLY A 5 -14.22 15.60 16.93
C GLY A 5 -13.78 15.44 18.38
N ASP A 6 -14.00 16.43 19.21
CA ASP A 6 -13.42 16.50 20.58
C ASP A 6 -14.22 15.70 21.63
N LYS A 7 -15.51 15.48 21.40
CA LYS A 7 -16.42 14.83 22.35
C LYS A 7 -16.16 13.35 22.60
N TYR A 8 -15.47 12.67 21.67
CA TYR A 8 -15.19 11.22 21.72
C TYR A 8 -13.70 10.87 21.80
N ARG A 9 -12.84 11.85 22.07
CA ARG A 9 -11.40 11.62 22.22
C ARG A 9 -11.09 10.76 23.43
N ALA A 10 -10.15 9.83 23.26
CA ALA A 10 -9.60 8.99 24.33
C ALA A 10 -8.08 9.27 24.48
N PRO A 11 -7.69 10.37 25.16
CA PRO A 11 -6.31 10.86 25.17
C PRO A 11 -5.28 9.82 25.61
N ALA A 12 -5.67 8.88 26.48
CA ALA A 12 -4.78 7.80 26.91
C ALA A 12 -4.53 6.78 25.79
N LEU A 13 -5.52 6.50 24.95
CA LEU A 13 -5.38 5.62 23.80
C LEU A 13 -4.52 6.29 22.71
N GLU A 14 -4.79 7.55 22.40
CA GLU A 14 -3.99 8.33 21.45
C GLU A 14 -2.51 8.30 21.82
N LYS A 15 -2.17 8.63 23.07
CA LYS A 15 -0.78 8.56 23.57
C LYS A 15 -0.16 7.16 23.46
N GLY A 16 -0.95 6.12 23.64
CA GLY A 16 -0.49 4.74 23.47
C GLY A 16 -0.16 4.42 22.02
N LEU A 17 -0.97 4.89 21.09
CA LEU A 17 -0.73 4.77 19.64
C LEU A 17 0.48 5.60 19.20
N ASP A 18 0.59 6.86 19.64
CA ASP A 18 1.77 7.72 19.38
C ASP A 18 3.08 7.02 19.77
N ILE A 19 3.09 6.32 20.92
CA ILE A 19 4.28 5.56 21.38
C ILE A 19 4.57 4.39 20.45
N ILE A 20 3.56 3.65 20.01
CA ILE A 20 3.72 2.52 19.07
C ILE A 20 4.31 3.01 17.76
N GLU A 21 3.77 4.08 17.19
CA GLU A 21 4.23 4.69 15.94
C GLU A 21 5.66 5.22 16.04
N LEU A 22 5.98 5.91 17.14
CA LEU A 22 7.35 6.37 17.41
C LEU A 22 8.35 5.20 17.48
N LEU A 23 8.03 4.15 18.24
CA LEU A 23 8.91 2.99 18.40
C LEU A 23 9.07 2.19 17.08
N ALA A 24 8.10 2.26 16.17
CA ALA A 24 8.20 1.60 14.86
C ALA A 24 9.36 2.12 14.02
N SER A 25 9.80 3.36 14.23
CA SER A 25 10.90 3.99 13.50
C SER A 25 12.26 3.82 14.17
N HIS A 26 12.35 3.12 15.33
CA HIS A 26 13.57 3.03 16.14
C HIS A 26 13.96 1.58 16.42
N SER A 27 14.84 1.02 15.59
CA SER A 27 15.29 -0.38 15.68
C SER A 27 15.95 -0.74 17.02
N GLU A 28 16.71 0.20 17.61
CA GLU A 28 17.40 0.01 18.90
C GLU A 28 16.49 0.26 20.11
N GLY A 29 15.24 0.63 19.88
CA GLY A 29 14.31 1.06 20.92
C GLY A 29 14.70 2.40 21.54
N LEU A 30 13.84 2.92 22.40
CA LEU A 30 14.03 4.19 23.10
C LEU A 30 13.89 4.01 24.61
N THR A 31 14.61 4.84 25.37
CA THR A 31 14.38 4.98 26.80
C THR A 31 13.09 5.75 27.08
N GLN A 32 12.54 5.64 28.27
CA GLN A 32 11.35 6.40 28.68
C GLN A 32 11.55 7.93 28.50
N VAL A 33 12.75 8.42 28.78
CA VAL A 33 13.08 9.85 28.66
C VAL A 33 13.12 10.28 27.19
N GLU A 34 13.71 9.46 26.32
CA GLU A 34 13.72 9.72 24.86
C GLU A 34 12.32 9.72 24.27
N VAL A 35 11.46 8.78 24.67
CA VAL A 35 10.04 8.76 24.26
C VAL A 35 9.31 10.01 24.74
N ALA A 36 9.48 10.39 26.00
CA ALA A 36 8.84 11.57 26.58
C ALA A 36 9.26 12.85 25.83
N LYS A 37 10.54 12.98 25.52
CA LYS A 37 11.09 14.11 24.76
C LYS A 37 10.57 14.14 23.31
N ALA A 38 10.56 12.99 22.62
CA ALA A 38 10.13 12.91 21.23
C ALA A 38 8.64 13.23 21.04
N LEU A 39 7.81 12.88 22.01
CA LEU A 39 6.36 13.12 21.97
C LEU A 39 5.92 14.41 22.69
N ASP A 40 6.86 15.20 23.22
CA ASP A 40 6.59 16.40 24.04
C ASP A 40 5.58 16.12 25.15
N ARG A 41 5.86 15.11 25.98
CA ARG A 41 5.00 14.65 27.08
C ARG A 41 5.78 14.50 28.38
N SER A 42 5.06 14.49 29.49
CA SER A 42 5.69 14.25 30.80
C SER A 42 6.13 12.78 30.96
N SER A 43 7.26 12.56 31.65
CA SER A 43 7.76 11.20 31.93
C SER A 43 6.74 10.33 32.67
N SER A 44 5.91 10.91 33.55
CA SER A 44 4.89 10.17 34.31
C SER A 44 3.73 9.68 33.44
N GLU A 45 3.34 10.46 32.43
CA GLU A 45 2.33 10.04 31.44
C GLU A 45 2.87 8.89 30.58
N ILE A 46 4.08 9.06 30.04
CA ILE A 46 4.74 8.03 29.22
C ILE A 46 4.94 6.73 30.01
N TYR A 47 5.36 6.79 31.25
CA TYR A 47 5.52 5.60 32.10
C TYR A 47 4.23 4.77 32.18
N ARG A 48 3.08 5.42 32.46
CA ARG A 48 1.79 4.71 32.56
C ARG A 48 1.38 4.05 31.23
N MET A 49 1.63 4.71 30.09
CA MET A 49 1.33 4.16 28.78
C MET A 49 2.27 3.01 28.44
N LEU A 50 3.58 3.17 28.61
CA LEU A 50 4.58 2.12 28.41
C LEU A 50 4.30 0.89 29.29
N SER A 51 3.98 1.09 30.57
CA SER A 51 3.64 0.00 31.47
C SER A 51 2.42 -0.80 30.98
N THR A 52 1.43 -0.11 30.42
CA THR A 52 0.24 -0.77 29.84
C THR A 52 0.60 -1.52 28.57
N LEU A 53 1.38 -0.92 27.67
CA LEU A 53 1.81 -1.53 26.41
C LEU A 53 2.68 -2.76 26.65
N VAL A 54 3.59 -2.71 27.62
CA VAL A 54 4.40 -3.86 28.05
C VAL A 54 3.52 -4.97 28.61
N ARG A 55 2.64 -4.66 29.55
CA ARG A 55 1.70 -5.64 30.14
C ARG A 55 0.79 -6.27 29.08
N ARG A 56 0.38 -5.50 28.07
CA ARG A 56 -0.42 -5.98 26.94
C ARG A 56 0.41 -6.68 25.87
N GLY A 57 1.75 -6.66 25.98
CA GLY A 57 2.69 -7.33 25.08
C GLY A 57 2.88 -6.65 23.72
N TYR A 58 2.49 -5.39 23.56
CA TYR A 58 2.77 -4.61 22.34
C TYR A 58 4.20 -4.06 22.32
N VAL A 59 4.72 -3.77 23.48
CA VAL A 59 6.08 -3.28 23.70
C VAL A 59 6.83 -4.28 24.58
N ILE A 60 8.10 -4.45 24.31
CA ILE A 60 9.05 -5.20 25.18
C ILE A 60 10.02 -4.21 25.79
N ARG A 61 10.52 -4.59 26.97
CA ARG A 61 11.56 -3.85 27.67
C ARG A 61 12.86 -4.64 27.62
N SER A 62 13.99 -3.98 27.35
CA SER A 62 15.31 -4.63 27.29
C SER A 62 15.64 -5.33 28.62
N LEU A 63 16.56 -6.29 28.57
CA LEU A 63 17.02 -6.98 29.79
C LEU A 63 17.70 -6.04 30.79
N SER A 64 18.39 -5.01 30.31
CA SER A 64 18.91 -3.90 31.13
C SER A 64 17.80 -3.05 31.75
N GLY A 65 16.58 -3.13 31.20
CA GLY A 65 15.40 -2.47 31.73
C GLY A 65 15.27 -1.00 31.42
N ASP A 66 16.10 -0.46 30.54
CA ASP A 66 16.15 0.97 30.21
C ASP A 66 15.55 1.34 28.85
N ARG A 67 15.48 0.38 27.90
CA ARG A 67 14.96 0.63 26.55
C ARG A 67 13.66 -0.14 26.28
N TYR A 68 12.79 0.49 25.50
CA TYR A 68 11.51 -0.04 25.04
C TYR A 68 11.53 -0.15 23.52
N SER A 69 11.05 -1.29 22.98
CA SER A 69 10.92 -1.53 21.54
C SER A 69 9.61 -2.27 21.24
N LEU A 70 9.18 -2.23 19.98
CA LEU A 70 7.99 -2.97 19.56
C LEU A 70 8.21 -4.46 19.69
N SER A 71 7.17 -5.18 20.13
CA SER A 71 7.11 -6.64 20.06
C SER A 71 6.59 -7.09 18.69
N LEU A 72 6.63 -8.39 18.43
CA LEU A 72 6.01 -9.00 17.25
C LEU A 72 4.48 -9.07 17.32
N LYS A 73 3.84 -8.53 18.35
CA LYS A 73 2.39 -8.65 18.54
C LYS A 73 1.60 -7.95 17.44
N MET A 74 2.01 -6.77 16.99
CA MET A 74 1.35 -6.06 15.90
C MET A 74 1.40 -6.89 14.61
N PHE A 75 2.54 -7.49 14.29
CA PHE A 75 2.67 -8.41 13.17
C PHE A 75 1.71 -9.61 13.31
N SER A 76 1.68 -10.25 14.48
CA SER A 76 0.77 -11.37 14.75
C SER A 76 -0.71 -11.00 14.60
N ILE A 77 -1.10 -9.78 14.96
CA ILE A 77 -2.47 -9.29 14.82
C ILE A 77 -2.79 -9.06 13.33
N SER A 78 -1.90 -8.41 12.59
CA SER A 78 -2.09 -8.14 11.15
C SER A 78 -2.24 -9.43 10.34
N GLN A 79 -1.44 -10.46 10.65
CA GLN A 79 -1.52 -11.75 9.98
C GLN A 79 -2.83 -12.52 10.25
N ARG A 80 -3.52 -12.22 11.36
CA ARG A 80 -4.82 -12.81 11.67
C ARG A 80 -6.00 -12.07 11.02
N HIS A 81 -5.77 -10.96 10.32
CA HIS A 81 -6.81 -10.24 9.62
C HIS A 81 -7.13 -10.94 8.28
N PRO A 82 -8.26 -11.68 8.17
CA PRO A 82 -8.48 -12.65 7.09
C PRO A 82 -8.45 -12.06 5.66
N PRO A 83 -9.01 -10.86 5.40
CA PRO A 83 -9.02 -10.31 4.04
C PRO A 83 -7.61 -10.10 3.48
N ILE A 84 -6.71 -9.51 4.27
CA ILE A 84 -5.34 -9.18 3.83
C ILE A 84 -4.49 -10.45 3.72
N GLY A 85 -4.54 -11.33 4.74
CA GLY A 85 -3.76 -12.56 4.78
C GLY A 85 -4.00 -13.45 3.55
N ARG A 86 -5.27 -13.71 3.20
CA ARG A 86 -5.62 -14.53 2.02
C ARG A 86 -5.13 -13.95 0.71
N VAL A 87 -5.22 -12.63 0.55
CA VAL A 87 -4.73 -11.96 -0.67
C VAL A 87 -3.21 -12.11 -0.78
N ILE A 88 -2.47 -11.87 0.29
CA ILE A 88 -1.00 -11.99 0.30
C ILE A 88 -0.55 -13.44 0.07
N GLU A 89 -1.16 -14.41 0.76
CA GLU A 89 -0.83 -15.83 0.65
C GLU A 89 -0.98 -16.35 -0.80
N SER A 90 -2.00 -15.93 -1.51
CA SER A 90 -2.23 -16.32 -2.89
C SER A 90 -1.34 -15.56 -3.88
N ALA A 91 -1.12 -14.26 -3.66
CA ALA A 91 -0.41 -13.38 -4.59
C ALA A 91 1.12 -13.49 -4.50
N LEU A 92 1.70 -13.53 -3.30
CA LEU A 92 3.15 -13.40 -3.13
C LEU A 92 3.96 -14.52 -3.81
N PRO A 93 3.60 -15.81 -3.79
CA PRO A 93 4.29 -16.84 -4.53
C PRO A 93 4.27 -16.60 -6.06
N ARG A 94 3.15 -16.11 -6.59
CA ARG A 94 2.94 -15.78 -8.00
C ARG A 94 3.74 -14.56 -8.42
N MET A 95 3.73 -13.53 -7.60
CA MET A 95 4.55 -12.32 -7.77
C MET A 95 6.03 -12.70 -7.84
N ARG A 96 6.53 -13.55 -6.93
CA ARG A 96 7.91 -14.03 -6.95
C ARG A 96 8.25 -14.88 -8.19
N ALA A 97 7.32 -15.68 -8.68
CA ALA A 97 7.49 -16.40 -9.94
C ALA A 97 7.52 -15.43 -11.12
N MET A 98 6.67 -14.41 -11.11
CA MET A 98 6.61 -13.37 -12.13
C MET A 98 7.90 -12.54 -12.17
N THR A 99 8.43 -12.07 -11.03
CA THR A 99 9.67 -11.28 -11.01
C THR A 99 10.86 -12.03 -11.59
N ARG A 100 10.93 -13.36 -11.40
CA ARG A 100 11.99 -14.20 -12.01
C ARG A 100 11.88 -14.30 -13.54
N ARG A 101 10.65 -14.25 -14.08
CA ARG A 101 10.40 -14.28 -15.53
C ARG A 101 10.56 -12.88 -16.16
N ALA A 102 10.04 -11.87 -15.47
CA ALA A 102 10.00 -10.50 -15.94
C ALA A 102 11.32 -9.73 -15.77
N TRP A 103 12.20 -10.18 -14.88
CA TRP A 103 13.40 -9.43 -14.42
C TRP A 103 13.08 -8.02 -13.91
N GLN A 104 11.85 -7.82 -13.47
CA GLN A 104 11.36 -6.59 -12.85
C GLN A 104 10.81 -6.89 -11.47
N SER A 105 10.97 -5.94 -10.56
CA SER A 105 10.28 -6.00 -9.27
C SER A 105 8.79 -5.70 -9.45
N CYS A 106 7.96 -6.15 -8.51
CA CYS A 106 6.57 -5.76 -8.47
C CYS A 106 6.08 -5.63 -7.03
N HIS A 107 4.99 -4.91 -6.88
CA HIS A 107 4.33 -4.75 -5.58
C HIS A 107 2.81 -4.83 -5.75
N MET A 108 2.14 -5.12 -4.64
CA MET A 108 0.70 -5.09 -4.55
C MET A 108 0.29 -4.05 -3.51
N ALA A 109 -0.65 -3.21 -3.88
CA ALA A 109 -1.21 -2.17 -3.03
C ALA A 109 -2.69 -2.41 -2.76
N MET A 110 -3.14 -1.99 -1.58
CA MET A 110 -4.55 -1.94 -1.19
C MET A 110 -4.85 -0.57 -0.58
N GLU A 111 -6.11 -0.18 -0.61
CA GLU A 111 -6.56 1.05 0.06
C GLU A 111 -7.14 0.72 1.43
N SER A 112 -6.87 1.59 2.38
CA SER A 112 -7.44 1.55 3.72
C SER A 112 -7.61 2.96 4.28
N ASN A 113 -8.85 3.40 4.43
CA ASN A 113 -9.21 4.70 5.03
C ASN A 113 -8.49 5.90 4.38
N GLY A 114 -8.42 5.91 3.05
CA GLY A 114 -7.77 6.94 2.25
C GLY A 114 -6.28 6.74 1.99
N ASP A 115 -5.61 5.84 2.71
CA ASP A 115 -4.20 5.52 2.51
C ASP A 115 -4.02 4.38 1.51
N ILE A 116 -3.08 4.53 0.59
CA ILE A 116 -2.70 3.50 -0.37
C ILE A 116 -1.47 2.76 0.17
N VAL A 117 -1.67 1.56 0.66
CA VAL A 117 -0.64 0.79 1.41
C VAL A 117 -0.07 -0.33 0.55
N ILE A 118 1.25 -0.42 0.48
CA ILE A 118 1.94 -1.57 -0.14
C ILE A 118 1.83 -2.78 0.81
N VAL A 119 1.06 -3.78 0.42
CA VAL A 119 0.80 -4.96 1.25
C VAL A 119 1.69 -6.15 0.92
N ALA A 120 2.26 -6.20 -0.29
CA ALA A 120 3.22 -7.21 -0.70
C ALA A 120 4.23 -6.63 -1.70
N SER A 121 5.44 -7.13 -1.69
CA SER A 121 6.50 -6.76 -2.62
C SER A 121 7.33 -7.99 -2.99
N ALA A 122 7.71 -8.07 -4.26
CA ALA A 122 8.62 -9.08 -4.78
C ALA A 122 9.72 -8.41 -5.62
N GLU A 123 10.96 -8.69 -5.27
CA GLU A 123 12.12 -8.04 -5.89
C GLU A 123 12.55 -8.76 -7.17
N SER A 124 13.13 -8.00 -8.10
CA SER A 124 13.81 -8.54 -9.27
C SER A 124 14.95 -9.48 -8.85
N PRO A 125 15.20 -10.58 -9.58
CA PRO A 125 16.32 -11.49 -9.28
C PRO A 125 17.69 -10.92 -9.64
N GLY A 126 17.74 -9.81 -10.37
CA GLY A 126 18.98 -9.19 -10.81
C GLY A 126 19.67 -8.33 -9.76
N ASN A 127 20.84 -7.81 -10.11
CA ASN A 127 21.60 -6.87 -9.26
C ASN A 127 20.94 -5.48 -9.19
N TRP A 128 19.95 -5.23 -10.05
CA TRP A 128 19.20 -3.98 -10.14
C TRP A 128 17.72 -4.28 -9.99
N GLY A 129 17.03 -3.46 -9.21
CA GLY A 129 15.60 -3.56 -9.05
C GLY A 129 15.06 -2.38 -8.26
N LEU A 130 13.90 -1.88 -8.67
CA LEU A 130 13.17 -0.86 -7.94
C LEU A 130 12.00 -1.54 -7.23
N ALA A 131 12.08 -1.67 -5.92
CA ALA A 131 11.04 -2.27 -5.10
C ALA A 131 10.56 -1.30 -4.02
N LEU A 132 9.26 -1.23 -3.83
CA LEU A 132 8.66 -0.54 -2.69
C LEU A 132 8.58 -1.47 -1.49
N LYS A 133 8.86 -0.94 -0.31
CA LYS A 133 8.81 -1.73 0.93
C LYS A 133 7.35 -1.98 1.35
N THR A 134 7.06 -3.19 1.79
CA THR A 134 5.78 -3.53 2.42
C THR A 134 5.54 -2.64 3.64
N GLY A 135 4.30 -2.16 3.80
CA GLY A 135 3.90 -1.21 4.81
C GLY A 135 4.09 0.27 4.42
N THR A 136 4.71 0.55 3.27
CA THR A 136 4.83 1.93 2.78
C THR A 136 3.46 2.45 2.34
N VAL A 137 3.13 3.68 2.76
CA VAL A 137 2.02 4.46 2.22
C VAL A 137 2.52 5.23 1.00
N VAL A 138 1.82 5.12 -0.12
CA VAL A 138 2.14 5.80 -1.38
C VAL A 138 1.03 6.76 -1.79
N GLY A 139 1.35 7.73 -2.62
CA GLY A 139 0.41 8.77 -3.01
C GLY A 139 -0.75 8.26 -3.86
N LEU A 140 -1.90 8.90 -3.69
CA LEU A 140 -3.12 8.64 -4.46
C LEU A 140 -3.00 9.14 -5.90
N GLY A 141 -2.58 10.39 -6.07
CA GLY A 141 -2.59 11.07 -7.37
C GLY A 141 -1.33 10.85 -8.21
N ASN A 142 -0.19 10.61 -7.58
CA ASN A 142 1.12 10.54 -8.24
C ASN A 142 1.65 9.11 -8.43
N THR A 143 0.89 8.08 -8.06
CA THR A 143 1.29 6.67 -8.27
C THR A 143 0.27 5.89 -9.09
N GLY A 144 0.75 4.89 -9.84
CA GLY A 144 -0.12 3.97 -10.58
C GLY A 144 -1.06 3.19 -9.66
N SER A 145 -0.57 2.79 -8.50
CA SER A 145 -1.38 2.08 -7.49
C SER A 145 -2.58 2.90 -7.03
N GLY A 146 -2.37 4.18 -6.68
CA GLY A 146 -3.44 5.07 -6.23
C GLY A 146 -4.47 5.33 -7.33
N ARG A 147 -4.00 5.69 -8.53
CA ARG A 147 -4.90 5.99 -9.66
C ARG A 147 -5.71 4.78 -10.11
N VAL A 148 -5.11 3.59 -10.18
CA VAL A 148 -5.84 2.37 -10.58
C VAL A 148 -6.86 1.95 -9.52
N LEU A 149 -6.53 2.03 -8.21
CA LEU A 149 -7.51 1.79 -7.15
C LEU A 149 -8.71 2.72 -7.25
N ALA A 150 -8.49 4.00 -7.51
CA ALA A 150 -9.56 4.98 -7.69
C ALA A 150 -10.35 4.73 -8.99
N ALA A 151 -9.68 4.39 -10.09
CA ALA A 151 -10.31 4.21 -11.39
C ALA A 151 -11.42 3.14 -11.40
N PHE A 152 -11.27 2.08 -10.62
CA PHE A 152 -12.22 0.96 -10.58
C PHE A 152 -13.08 0.97 -9.32
N ARG A 153 -13.47 2.18 -8.88
CA ARG A 153 -14.46 2.43 -7.83
C ARG A 153 -15.64 3.22 -8.39
N PRO A 154 -16.82 3.14 -7.77
CA PRO A 154 -17.91 4.07 -8.02
C PRO A 154 -17.47 5.52 -7.77
N ASP A 155 -18.03 6.47 -8.53
CA ASP A 155 -17.61 7.87 -8.44
C ASP A 155 -17.82 8.46 -7.05
N GLU A 156 -18.86 8.05 -6.33
CA GLU A 156 -19.11 8.45 -4.94
C GLU A 156 -18.01 7.99 -3.97
N GLU A 157 -17.47 6.78 -4.21
CA GLU A 157 -16.34 6.27 -3.42
C GLU A 157 -15.02 6.98 -3.78
N VAL A 158 -14.87 7.43 -5.03
CA VAL A 158 -13.70 8.23 -5.45
C VAL A 158 -13.66 9.56 -4.70
N GLU A 159 -14.81 10.24 -4.57
CA GLU A 159 -14.90 11.48 -3.81
C GLU A 159 -14.53 11.25 -2.33
N THR A 160 -15.09 10.22 -1.73
CA THR A 160 -14.76 9.83 -0.34
C THR A 160 -13.28 9.52 -0.19
N LEU A 161 -12.69 8.82 -1.15
CA LEU A 161 -11.26 8.49 -1.16
C LEU A 161 -10.39 9.77 -1.21
N ILE A 162 -10.76 10.74 -2.05
CA ILE A 162 -10.07 12.03 -2.15
C ILE A 162 -10.16 12.81 -0.82
N GLU A 163 -11.34 12.82 -0.19
CA GLU A 163 -11.55 13.53 1.08
C GLU A 163 -10.80 12.90 2.26
N LEU A 164 -10.70 11.58 2.30
CA LEU A 164 -10.00 10.84 3.36
C LEU A 164 -8.48 10.80 3.14
N HIS A 165 -8.02 10.96 1.89
CA HIS A 165 -6.62 10.81 1.55
C HIS A 165 -5.74 11.81 2.29
N ARG A 166 -4.68 11.29 2.89
CA ARG A 166 -3.60 12.07 3.49
C ARG A 166 -2.38 11.99 2.60
N PRO A 167 -1.84 13.12 2.12
CA PRO A 167 -0.69 13.10 1.21
C PRO A 167 0.46 12.29 1.77
N ALA A 168 0.96 11.35 0.99
CA ALA A 168 2.15 10.58 1.33
C ALA A 168 3.41 11.47 1.27
N VAL A 169 4.50 11.01 1.86
CA VAL A 169 5.77 11.75 1.83
C VAL A 169 6.23 11.99 0.39
N GLY A 170 6.40 13.25 0.03
CA GLY A 170 6.79 13.66 -1.33
C GLY A 170 5.67 13.68 -2.35
N GLU A 171 4.43 13.45 -1.95
CA GLU A 171 3.28 13.61 -2.84
C GLU A 171 2.94 15.10 -3.02
N PRO A 172 2.82 15.58 -4.26
CA PRO A 172 2.33 16.94 -4.52
C PRO A 172 0.85 17.06 -4.18
N ALA A 173 0.37 18.27 -3.97
CA ALA A 173 -1.05 18.55 -3.81
C ALA A 173 -1.85 17.98 -5.00
N LEU A 174 -2.93 17.27 -4.71
CA LEU A 174 -3.75 16.62 -5.72
C LEU A 174 -4.44 17.66 -6.61
N ASN A 175 -4.11 17.63 -7.90
CA ASN A 175 -4.91 18.32 -8.92
C ASN A 175 -6.11 17.45 -9.27
N ARG A 176 -7.26 17.77 -8.68
CA ARG A 176 -8.49 16.97 -8.83
C ARG A 176 -8.93 16.80 -10.27
N ALA A 177 -8.89 17.85 -11.10
CA ALA A 177 -9.34 17.77 -12.50
C ALA A 177 -8.45 16.80 -13.30
N GLU A 178 -7.15 16.95 -13.20
CA GLU A 178 -6.18 16.06 -13.83
C GLU A 178 -6.29 14.62 -13.33
N PHE A 179 -6.51 14.44 -12.04
CA PHE A 179 -6.72 13.12 -11.43
C PHE A 179 -7.95 12.41 -12.00
N LEU A 180 -9.09 13.10 -12.11
CA LEU A 180 -10.32 12.55 -12.70
C LEU A 180 -10.16 12.20 -14.18
N GLU A 181 -9.42 13.01 -14.95
CA GLU A 181 -9.06 12.68 -16.34
C GLU A 181 -8.19 11.42 -16.42
N HIS A 182 -7.20 11.27 -15.51
CA HIS A 182 -6.35 10.09 -15.44
C HIS A 182 -7.16 8.82 -15.16
N ILE A 183 -8.00 8.84 -14.14
CA ILE A 183 -8.81 7.64 -13.80
C ILE A 183 -9.81 7.29 -14.91
N ALA A 184 -10.37 8.26 -15.63
CA ALA A 184 -11.23 8.00 -16.78
C ALA A 184 -10.47 7.27 -17.91
N ARG A 185 -9.24 7.69 -18.20
CA ARG A 185 -8.37 7.00 -19.18
C ARG A 185 -8.02 5.59 -18.74
N ILE A 186 -7.73 5.38 -17.45
CA ILE A 186 -7.42 4.07 -16.88
C ILE A 186 -8.65 3.15 -16.96
N ARG A 187 -9.85 3.64 -16.64
CA ARG A 187 -11.10 2.88 -16.80
C ARG A 187 -11.30 2.39 -18.24
N ALA A 188 -11.06 3.26 -19.21
CA ALA A 188 -11.19 2.92 -20.63
C ALA A 188 -10.13 1.92 -21.11
N ALA A 189 -8.91 2.01 -20.60
CA ALA A 189 -7.80 1.12 -20.96
C ALA A 189 -7.80 -0.22 -20.18
N GLY A 190 -8.43 -0.27 -19.00
CA GLY A 190 -8.40 -1.43 -18.11
C GLY A 190 -7.17 -1.52 -17.21
N PHE A 191 -6.16 -0.67 -17.41
CA PHE A 191 -4.90 -0.65 -16.67
C PHE A 191 -4.19 0.69 -16.84
N GLU A 192 -3.10 0.90 -16.08
CA GLU A 192 -2.21 2.06 -16.27
C GLU A 192 -0.88 1.65 -16.90
N LYS A 193 -0.44 2.42 -17.90
CA LYS A 193 0.91 2.40 -18.48
C LYS A 193 1.35 3.84 -18.68
N MET A 194 2.12 4.39 -17.74
CA MET A 194 2.55 5.79 -17.77
C MET A 194 3.97 5.97 -17.21
N PRO A 195 4.73 6.99 -17.66
CA PRO A 195 5.95 7.39 -16.98
C PRO A 195 5.69 7.64 -15.49
N SER A 196 6.63 7.24 -14.65
CA SER A 196 6.52 7.46 -13.21
C SER A 196 6.60 8.95 -12.88
N ALA A 197 5.69 9.43 -12.03
CA ALA A 197 5.77 10.78 -11.48
C ALA A 197 6.72 10.89 -10.27
N THR A 198 7.29 9.76 -9.82
CA THR A 198 8.16 9.70 -8.63
C THR A 198 9.61 9.36 -8.93
N ALA A 199 9.90 8.79 -10.11
CA ALA A 199 11.25 8.36 -10.49
C ALA A 199 11.49 8.51 -12.00
N VAL A 200 12.58 9.12 -12.40
CA VAL A 200 12.98 9.29 -13.81
C VAL A 200 13.42 7.95 -14.40
N GLY A 201 13.05 7.69 -15.66
CA GLY A 201 13.43 6.45 -16.35
C GLY A 201 12.60 5.23 -16.00
N VAL A 202 11.56 5.40 -15.22
CA VAL A 202 10.63 4.34 -14.81
C VAL A 202 9.30 4.51 -15.52
N THR A 203 8.74 3.41 -16.05
CA THR A 203 7.36 3.35 -16.52
C THR A 203 6.53 2.51 -15.55
N ASN A 204 5.49 3.10 -14.99
CA ASN A 204 4.54 2.37 -14.16
C ASN A 204 3.60 1.54 -15.04
N VAL A 205 3.50 0.25 -14.74
CA VAL A 205 2.49 -0.66 -15.31
C VAL A 205 1.68 -1.19 -14.13
N ALA A 206 0.39 -0.88 -14.08
CA ALA A 206 -0.45 -1.22 -12.94
C ALA A 206 -1.81 -1.77 -13.38
N PHE A 207 -2.21 -2.90 -12.82
CA PHE A 207 -3.44 -3.60 -13.13
C PHE A 207 -4.33 -3.75 -11.88
N PRO A 208 -5.65 -3.58 -11.99
CA PRO A 208 -6.58 -3.88 -10.93
C PRO A 208 -6.66 -5.39 -10.66
N ILE A 209 -6.82 -5.75 -9.40
CA ILE A 209 -7.25 -7.08 -8.97
C ILE A 209 -8.65 -6.90 -8.39
N PHE A 210 -9.66 -7.42 -9.07
CA PHE A 210 -11.05 -7.24 -8.67
C PHE A 210 -11.44 -8.20 -7.54
N GLY A 211 -12.23 -7.68 -6.61
CA GLY A 211 -12.88 -8.46 -5.57
C GLY A 211 -14.30 -8.89 -5.97
N PRO A 212 -15.00 -9.61 -5.09
CA PRO A 212 -16.37 -10.09 -5.35
C PRO A 212 -17.40 -8.98 -5.61
N SER A 213 -17.14 -7.76 -5.13
CA SER A 213 -18.01 -6.60 -5.36
C SER A 213 -17.86 -5.98 -6.77
N GLY A 214 -16.91 -6.45 -7.58
CA GLY A 214 -16.59 -5.86 -8.88
C GLY A 214 -15.68 -4.62 -8.81
N ASN A 215 -15.34 -4.15 -7.61
CA ASN A 215 -14.39 -3.05 -7.41
C ASN A 215 -12.95 -3.57 -7.31
N ALA A 216 -11.97 -2.72 -7.60
CA ALA A 216 -10.57 -3.06 -7.37
C ALA A 216 -10.30 -3.22 -5.87
N ALA A 217 -10.09 -4.47 -5.43
CA ALA A 217 -9.71 -4.81 -4.07
C ALA A 217 -8.22 -4.58 -3.82
N ALA A 218 -7.40 -4.75 -4.86
CA ALA A 218 -5.97 -4.52 -4.83
C ALA A 218 -5.48 -4.07 -6.21
N VAL A 219 -4.23 -3.63 -6.28
CA VAL A 219 -3.54 -3.31 -7.53
C VAL A 219 -2.21 -4.03 -7.56
N LEU A 220 -1.91 -4.70 -8.67
CA LEU A 220 -0.60 -5.25 -8.98
C LEU A 220 0.16 -4.25 -9.84
N SER A 221 1.31 -3.78 -9.37
CA SER A 221 2.13 -2.78 -10.05
C SER A 221 3.55 -3.27 -10.31
N CYS A 222 4.04 -2.97 -11.50
CA CYS A 222 5.42 -3.17 -11.91
C CYS A 222 6.03 -1.81 -12.27
N PRO A 223 6.97 -1.29 -11.48
CA PRO A 223 7.77 -0.14 -11.87
C PRO A 223 8.84 -0.62 -12.87
N TYR A 224 8.47 -0.63 -14.15
CA TYR A 224 9.35 -1.10 -15.22
C TYR A 224 10.54 -0.17 -15.38
N LEU A 225 11.74 -0.76 -15.29
CA LEU A 225 13.01 -0.11 -15.55
C LEU A 225 13.61 -0.68 -16.82
N GLU A 226 13.79 0.17 -17.84
CA GLU A 226 14.41 -0.24 -19.09
C GLU A 226 15.90 -0.51 -18.89
N ARG A 227 16.35 -1.67 -19.37
CA ARG A 227 17.77 -2.06 -19.30
C ARG A 227 18.46 -1.67 -20.59
N VAL A 228 19.68 -1.16 -20.44
CA VAL A 228 20.55 -0.75 -21.55
C VAL A 228 21.76 -1.68 -21.74
N ASP A 229 21.84 -2.76 -20.93
CA ASP A 229 22.87 -3.78 -21.05
C ASP A 229 22.46 -4.90 -22.04
N GLU A 230 23.36 -5.87 -22.25
CA GLU A 230 23.13 -6.97 -23.19
C GLU A 230 22.20 -8.08 -22.66
N LEU A 231 21.68 -7.95 -21.42
CA LEU A 231 20.80 -8.95 -20.84
C LEU A 231 19.44 -8.94 -21.55
N LYS A 232 19.08 -10.07 -22.15
CA LYS A 232 17.76 -10.23 -22.76
C LYS A 232 16.68 -10.38 -21.69
N VAL A 233 15.89 -9.34 -21.51
CA VAL A 233 14.75 -9.30 -20.60
C VAL A 233 13.49 -8.93 -21.38
N PRO A 234 12.30 -9.24 -20.86
CA PRO A 234 11.05 -8.86 -21.52
C PRO A 234 10.95 -7.35 -21.75
N SER A 235 10.48 -6.97 -22.93
CA SER A 235 10.15 -5.60 -23.30
C SER A 235 8.97 -5.05 -22.48
N LEU A 236 8.76 -3.74 -22.50
CA LEU A 236 7.64 -3.12 -21.82
C LEU A 236 6.28 -3.70 -22.24
N ASP A 237 6.08 -4.01 -23.51
CA ASP A 237 4.81 -4.58 -23.99
C ASP A 237 4.61 -6.04 -23.55
N GLU A 238 5.70 -6.82 -23.52
CA GLU A 238 5.65 -8.16 -22.92
C GLU A 238 5.36 -8.10 -21.41
N ILE A 239 5.92 -7.11 -20.69
CA ILE A 239 5.61 -6.87 -19.27
C ILE A 239 4.14 -6.53 -19.09
N VAL A 240 3.56 -5.68 -19.92
CA VAL A 240 2.12 -5.37 -19.87
C VAL A 240 1.30 -6.64 -20.00
N THR A 241 1.61 -7.49 -20.98
CA THR A 241 0.91 -8.76 -21.19
C THR A 241 1.05 -9.68 -19.98
N MET A 242 2.29 -9.92 -19.52
CA MET A 242 2.60 -10.83 -18.40
C MET A 242 1.90 -10.42 -17.10
N TYR A 243 1.92 -9.13 -16.78
CA TYR A 243 1.30 -8.62 -15.54
C TYR A 243 -0.21 -8.53 -15.65
N GLY A 244 -0.76 -8.30 -16.84
CA GLY A 244 -2.19 -8.39 -17.10
C GLY A 244 -2.73 -9.80 -16.89
N GLU A 245 -2.03 -10.84 -17.40
CA GLU A 245 -2.37 -12.25 -17.16
C GLU A 245 -2.35 -12.59 -15.66
N LEU A 246 -1.30 -12.15 -14.94
CA LEU A 246 -1.20 -12.39 -13.50
C LEU A 246 -2.33 -11.68 -12.73
N ALA A 247 -2.67 -10.46 -13.08
CA ALA A 247 -3.77 -9.73 -12.45
C ALA A 247 -5.13 -10.40 -12.69
N ALA A 248 -5.36 -10.94 -13.89
CA ALA A 248 -6.55 -11.71 -14.23
C ALA A 248 -6.60 -13.04 -13.43
N GLU A 249 -5.48 -13.76 -13.30
CA GLU A 249 -5.39 -14.97 -12.46
C GLU A 249 -5.73 -14.65 -10.99
N LEU A 250 -5.16 -13.57 -10.44
CA LEU A 250 -5.42 -13.17 -9.06
C LEU A 250 -6.89 -12.73 -8.87
N THR A 251 -7.47 -12.04 -9.84
CA THR A 251 -8.90 -11.67 -9.85
C THR A 251 -9.78 -12.92 -9.77
N ALA A 252 -9.51 -13.95 -10.59
CA ALA A 252 -10.26 -15.19 -10.57
C ALA A 252 -10.17 -15.93 -9.23
N ILE A 253 -8.98 -15.93 -8.60
CA ILE A 253 -8.77 -16.55 -7.27
C ILE A 253 -9.58 -15.84 -6.19
N HIS A 254 -9.72 -14.51 -6.28
CA HIS A 254 -10.43 -13.71 -5.28
C HIS A 254 -11.93 -13.55 -5.55
N GLY A 255 -12.46 -14.29 -6.53
CA GLY A 255 -13.90 -14.31 -6.84
C GLY A 255 -14.41 -13.05 -7.54
N GLY A 256 -13.50 -12.24 -8.09
CA GLY A 256 -13.83 -11.10 -8.95
C GLY A 256 -14.15 -11.56 -10.36
N SER A 257 -15.06 -10.87 -11.04
CA SER A 257 -15.20 -10.93 -12.50
C SER A 257 -14.52 -9.68 -13.06
N SER A 258 -13.64 -9.85 -14.04
CA SER A 258 -13.20 -8.72 -14.86
C SER A 258 -14.46 -8.12 -15.49
N GLY A 259 -14.78 -6.86 -15.16
CA GLY A 259 -15.91 -6.15 -15.76
C GLY A 259 -15.68 -6.00 -17.27
N GLY A 260 -15.96 -7.06 -18.00
CA GLY A 260 -16.03 -7.06 -19.45
C GLY A 260 -17.26 -6.26 -19.86
N SER A 261 -17.05 -5.12 -20.48
CA SER A 261 -18.05 -4.48 -21.35
C SER A 261 -18.55 -5.55 -22.31
N SER A 262 -19.74 -6.10 -22.04
CA SER A 262 -20.51 -6.83 -23.02
C SER A 262 -20.92 -5.84 -24.11
N MET A 263 -20.11 -5.74 -25.16
CA MET A 263 -20.60 -5.31 -26.46
C MET A 263 -21.60 -6.39 -26.91
N GLU A 264 -22.88 -6.14 -26.62
CA GLU A 264 -23.96 -6.83 -27.32
C GLU A 264 -23.80 -6.50 -28.80
N ALA A 265 -23.34 -7.48 -29.57
CA ALA A 265 -23.50 -7.50 -31.00
C ALA A 265 -25.00 -7.63 -31.26
N GLY A 266 -25.66 -6.52 -31.57
CA GLY A 266 -27.02 -6.54 -32.13
C GLY A 266 -26.99 -7.18 -33.49
N GLU A 267 -27.48 -8.40 -33.58
CA GLU A 267 -27.99 -8.95 -34.83
C GLU A 267 -29.35 -8.33 -35.15
N ALA A 268 -29.43 -7.68 -36.29
CA ALA A 268 -30.64 -7.55 -37.09
C ALA A 268 -30.25 -7.29 -38.54
#